data_9f5ee59d28254cfac0254d4fddee3227
#
_entry.id   9f5ee59d28254cfac0254d4fddee3227
#
_cell.length_a   1.000
_cell.length_b   1.000
_cell.length_c   1.000
_cell.angle_alpha   90.00
_cell.angle_beta   90.00
_cell.angle_gamma   90.00
#
_symmetry.space_group_name_H-M   'P 1'
#
loop_
_entity.id
_entity.type
_entity.pdbx_description
1 polymer ?
#
loop_
_entity_poly.entity_id
_entity_poly.type
_entity_poly.pdbx_seq_one_letter_code
_entity_poly.pdbx_strand_id
1 'polypeptide(L)'
;MKRTLIAVVVACCSAAALAQERDRAGIPEQYRWNLAEIYQSDAAWRAAKDKLAAELPSLKQFDGKLVSSAATLADALDRQSALDKDLSRLYAYAGMLADQDTRDSQHQGMRQEMTQVASAFGAQSAFIEPELLRAGKPTLDRLVASEPRLKVYRFYLEDVARRAAHTLSADDERLLADAGPMASAPANAFGILANADFPYPSITLSDGRTVKLDQAAYNDLRALANRGDREKVMSAFFTALGGFRRTFGTTMDGEVQKVLFFTKARRYGTALEASLDGANIPVTVYTRLVDGVNRNLPAFHRYLKLRKRILGVSELHYYDLYAPLVGSVKLDYTPDEAQRIVLDAVAPLGAEYQATIQRAFRERWIDLLPSEGKRSGAYSNGGAYDVHPYMLINFMGKYADVSTLAHELGHTMQSYFSNKTQPYPLAGYPIFVAEVASTFNESLLIDSVLEKIKDDDTRLALLGNYLENIKGTMFRQTQFAEFELRMHEMAAKGQPITGDALAKLYLDITKKYYGDAEGVCRVDDYIAHEWSFVPHFYRDFYVFQYATSFMASEALAAKVKAGDQSAKERYMRFLSAGGSKYPIDLLRNAGVDMTTDEPLDLTIKTMNRVMDEMETILARRPATAR
;
A
#
# COMPACT_ATOMS: atom_id res chain seq x y z
N MET A 1 6.62 47.86 32.15
CA MET A 1 6.07 47.18 30.95
C MET A 1 7.20 46.82 29.98
N LYS A 2 8.06 45.84 30.26
CA LYS A 2 9.14 45.36 29.34
C LYS A 2 9.62 43.94 29.72
N ARG A 3 8.70 42.94 29.93
CA ARG A 3 9.11 41.55 30.21
C ARG A 3 8.21 40.48 29.60
N THR A 4 7.29 40.81 28.70
CA THR A 4 6.34 39.82 28.18
C THR A 4 6.50 39.53 26.67
N LEU A 5 7.47 40.12 25.99
CA LEU A 5 7.65 39.95 24.54
C LEU A 5 8.76 38.94 24.14
N ILE A 6 9.51 38.38 25.08
CA ILE A 6 10.64 37.48 24.77
C ILE A 6 10.23 35.99 24.74
N ALA A 7 9.13 35.62 25.37
CA ALA A 7 8.71 34.22 25.48
C ALA A 7 8.01 33.65 24.22
N VAL A 8 7.44 34.49 23.36
CA VAL A 8 6.70 34.02 22.15
C VAL A 8 7.64 33.78 20.96
N VAL A 9 8.78 34.47 20.90
CA VAL A 9 9.74 34.31 19.79
C VAL A 9 10.59 33.03 19.92
N VAL A 10 10.79 32.53 21.15
CA VAL A 10 11.60 31.31 21.40
C VAL A 10 10.83 30.04 21.01
N ALA A 11 9.49 29.99 21.11
CA ALA A 11 8.70 28.81 20.77
C ALA A 11 8.59 28.57 19.25
N CYS A 12 8.52 29.65 18.44
CA CYS A 12 8.48 29.52 16.97
C CYS A 12 9.85 29.12 16.36
N CYS A 13 10.95 29.54 16.98
CA CYS A 13 12.30 29.14 16.53
C CYS A 13 12.62 27.67 16.84
N SER A 14 12.05 27.09 17.89
CA SER A 14 12.34 25.70 18.29
C SER A 14 11.67 24.68 17.36
N ALA A 15 10.47 24.95 16.83
CA ALA A 15 9.79 24.02 15.92
C ALA A 15 10.46 23.95 14.53
N ALA A 16 10.91 25.09 14.00
CA ALA A 16 11.66 25.15 12.74
C ALA A 16 13.06 24.53 12.87
N ALA A 17 13.69 24.63 14.05
CA ALA A 17 14.99 24.02 14.32
C ALA A 17 14.90 22.49 14.41
N LEU A 18 13.82 21.93 14.98
CA LEU A 18 13.62 20.48 15.09
C LEU A 18 13.42 19.80 13.73
N ALA A 19 12.78 20.49 12.76
CA ALA A 19 12.60 19.96 11.40
C ALA A 19 13.92 20.01 10.56
N GLN A 20 14.94 20.73 11.02
CA GLN A 20 16.26 20.81 10.37
C GLN A 20 17.32 19.97 11.06
N GLU A 21 17.03 19.41 12.25
CA GLU A 21 17.97 18.52 12.93
C GLU A 21 18.14 17.22 12.16
N ARG A 22 19.32 17.02 11.62
CA ARG A 22 19.67 15.84 10.80
C ARG A 22 20.40 14.78 11.60
N ASP A 23 21.03 15.14 12.72
CA ASP A 23 21.63 14.18 13.63
C ASP A 23 20.55 13.55 14.52
N ARG A 24 20.40 12.23 14.44
CA ARG A 24 19.46 11.48 15.26
C ARG A 24 19.65 11.72 16.76
N ALA A 25 20.88 11.94 17.22
CA ALA A 25 21.18 12.21 18.63
C ALA A 25 20.56 13.53 19.12
N GLY A 26 20.41 14.53 18.23
CA GLY A 26 19.76 15.81 18.52
C GLY A 26 18.23 15.74 18.53
N ILE A 27 17.61 14.69 17.97
CA ILE A 27 16.16 14.54 17.96
C ILE A 27 15.66 14.23 19.38
N PRO A 28 14.67 14.99 19.91
CA PRO A 28 14.10 14.73 21.22
C PRO A 28 13.59 13.28 21.35
N GLU A 29 13.81 12.71 22.51
CA GLU A 29 13.50 11.30 22.78
C GLU A 29 12.03 10.94 22.53
N GLN A 30 11.12 11.86 22.80
CA GLN A 30 9.67 11.68 22.56
C GLN A 30 9.29 11.47 21.08
N TYR A 31 10.15 11.86 20.14
CA TYR A 31 9.97 11.67 18.70
C TYR A 31 10.78 10.52 18.12
N ARG A 32 11.38 9.70 18.97
CA ARG A 32 12.08 8.47 18.60
C ARG A 32 11.39 7.28 19.22
N TRP A 33 11.16 6.24 18.43
CA TRP A 33 10.56 5.00 18.96
C TRP A 33 11.44 4.32 20.01
N ASN A 34 10.82 3.50 20.90
CA ASN A 34 11.51 2.74 21.92
C ASN A 34 11.50 1.24 21.58
N LEU A 35 12.47 0.76 20.81
CA LEU A 35 12.58 -0.63 20.43
C LEU A 35 13.03 -1.57 21.56
N ALA A 36 13.45 -1.03 22.72
CA ALA A 36 13.87 -1.83 23.86
C ALA A 36 12.72 -2.67 24.45
N GLU A 37 11.46 -2.36 24.13
CA GLU A 37 10.31 -3.20 24.50
C GLU A 37 10.21 -4.49 23.69
N ILE A 38 10.85 -4.55 22.51
CA ILE A 38 10.96 -5.79 21.73
C ILE A 38 12.16 -6.60 22.25
N TYR A 39 13.36 -6.01 22.21
CA TYR A 39 14.57 -6.56 22.82
C TYR A 39 15.37 -5.43 23.48
N GLN A 40 15.80 -5.65 24.71
CA GLN A 40 16.51 -4.62 25.49
C GLN A 40 17.88 -4.23 24.92
N SER A 41 18.47 -5.08 24.07
CA SER A 41 19.76 -4.84 23.43
C SER A 41 19.98 -5.81 22.27
N ASP A 42 20.95 -5.48 21.40
CA ASP A 42 21.42 -6.38 20.34
C ASP A 42 21.93 -7.72 20.87
N ALA A 43 22.52 -7.72 22.06
CA ALA A 43 22.96 -8.96 22.71
C ALA A 43 21.77 -9.86 23.08
N ALA A 44 20.69 -9.28 23.60
CA ALA A 44 19.45 -10.02 23.89
C ALA A 44 18.80 -10.55 22.61
N TRP A 45 18.78 -9.74 21.55
CA TRP A 45 18.29 -10.17 20.24
C TRP A 45 19.14 -11.33 19.68
N ARG A 46 20.48 -11.25 19.73
CA ARG A 46 21.38 -12.33 19.24
C ARG A 46 21.12 -13.64 19.98
N ALA A 47 21.01 -13.59 21.30
CA ALA A 47 20.72 -14.76 22.11
C ALA A 47 19.36 -15.38 21.71
N ALA A 48 18.34 -14.57 21.48
CA ALA A 48 17.03 -15.06 21.03
C ALA A 48 17.08 -15.64 19.61
N LYS A 49 17.81 -15.02 18.68
CA LYS A 49 18.03 -15.51 17.32
C LYS A 49 18.75 -16.87 17.33
N ASP A 50 19.82 -17.02 18.10
CA ASP A 50 20.58 -18.26 18.19
C ASP A 50 19.74 -19.38 18.79
N LYS A 51 18.91 -19.06 19.80
CA LYS A 51 17.93 -19.99 20.36
C LYS A 51 16.93 -20.45 19.29
N LEU A 52 16.31 -19.52 18.56
CA LEU A 52 15.37 -19.85 17.49
C LEU A 52 16.03 -20.75 16.45
N ALA A 53 17.22 -20.41 15.96
CA ALA A 53 17.95 -21.20 14.97
C ALA A 53 18.21 -22.63 15.44
N ALA A 54 18.57 -22.82 16.72
CA ALA A 54 18.76 -24.15 17.32
C ALA A 54 17.45 -24.94 17.46
N GLU A 55 16.30 -24.26 17.54
CA GLU A 55 14.99 -24.88 17.70
C GLU A 55 14.29 -25.24 16.37
N LEU A 56 14.66 -24.61 15.25
CA LEU A 56 14.05 -24.87 13.94
C LEU A 56 14.02 -26.36 13.54
N PRO A 57 15.09 -27.15 13.76
CA PRO A 57 15.08 -28.59 13.40
C PRO A 57 14.02 -29.42 14.13
N SER A 58 13.47 -28.91 15.24
CA SER A 58 12.43 -29.63 15.99
C SER A 58 11.15 -29.87 15.18
N LEU A 59 10.90 -29.10 14.10
CA LEU A 59 9.76 -29.33 13.21
C LEU A 59 9.87 -30.67 12.48
N LYS A 60 11.08 -31.15 12.17
CA LYS A 60 11.30 -32.41 11.44
C LYS A 60 10.78 -33.66 12.13
N GLN A 61 10.57 -33.63 13.46
CA GLN A 61 9.98 -34.76 14.19
C GLN A 61 8.55 -35.10 13.72
N PHE A 62 7.85 -34.15 13.11
CA PHE A 62 6.49 -34.28 12.61
C PHE A 62 6.41 -34.70 11.14
N ASP A 63 7.52 -34.67 10.40
CA ASP A 63 7.59 -35.02 8.98
C ASP A 63 7.13 -36.46 8.74
N GLY A 64 6.16 -36.66 7.86
CA GLY A 64 5.51 -37.93 7.58
C GLY A 64 4.52 -38.42 8.65
N LYS A 65 4.22 -37.59 9.69
CA LYS A 65 3.39 -37.99 10.81
C LYS A 65 2.27 -37.01 11.16
N LEU A 66 2.12 -35.90 10.43
CA LEU A 66 1.18 -34.81 10.79
C LEU A 66 -0.24 -35.30 11.08
N VAL A 67 -0.74 -36.20 10.26
CA VAL A 67 -2.11 -36.71 10.31
C VAL A 67 -2.24 -38.06 11.03
N SER A 68 -1.19 -38.50 11.71
CA SER A 68 -1.22 -39.76 12.50
C SER A 68 -2.19 -39.68 13.68
N SER A 69 -2.36 -38.50 14.26
CA SER A 69 -3.40 -38.19 15.24
C SER A 69 -3.73 -36.68 15.25
N ALA A 70 -4.90 -36.32 15.79
CA ALA A 70 -5.29 -34.91 15.95
C ALA A 70 -4.36 -34.18 16.93
N ALA A 71 -3.87 -34.85 17.98
CA ALA A 71 -2.91 -34.27 18.91
C ALA A 71 -1.57 -33.98 18.21
N THR A 72 -1.06 -34.91 17.39
CA THR A 72 0.19 -34.70 16.62
C THR A 72 0.08 -33.52 15.68
N LEU A 73 -1.04 -33.37 14.98
CA LEU A 73 -1.30 -32.21 14.11
C LEU A 73 -1.32 -30.91 14.90
N ALA A 74 -2.00 -30.89 16.05
CA ALA A 74 -2.03 -29.73 16.92
C ALA A 74 -0.63 -29.36 17.43
N ASP A 75 0.15 -30.34 17.92
CA ASP A 75 1.51 -30.11 18.39
C ASP A 75 2.42 -29.53 17.29
N ALA A 76 2.29 -30.02 16.06
CA ALA A 76 3.07 -29.54 14.92
C ALA A 76 2.72 -28.08 14.55
N LEU A 77 1.43 -27.76 14.45
CA LEU A 77 0.96 -26.40 14.11
C LEU A 77 1.24 -25.41 15.25
N ASP A 78 1.07 -25.82 16.52
CA ASP A 78 1.43 -25.00 17.69
C ASP A 78 2.94 -24.70 17.67
N ARG A 79 3.76 -25.70 17.36
CA ARG A 79 5.22 -25.53 17.28
C ARG A 79 5.63 -24.62 16.13
N GLN A 80 5.07 -24.82 14.94
CA GLN A 80 5.30 -23.96 13.78
C GLN A 80 4.93 -22.52 14.12
N SER A 81 3.75 -22.29 14.67
CA SER A 81 3.24 -20.97 15.03
C SER A 81 4.12 -20.28 16.08
N ALA A 82 4.61 -20.99 17.09
CA ALA A 82 5.52 -20.43 18.08
C ALA A 82 6.84 -19.98 17.48
N LEU A 83 7.44 -20.80 16.62
CA LEU A 83 8.70 -20.46 15.94
C LEU A 83 8.52 -19.27 14.96
N ASP A 84 7.41 -19.22 14.24
CA ASP A 84 7.07 -18.12 13.33
C ASP A 84 6.86 -16.80 14.10
N LYS A 85 6.22 -16.86 15.27
CA LYS A 85 6.05 -15.69 16.13
C LYS A 85 7.39 -15.13 16.60
N ASP A 86 8.29 -15.99 17.05
CA ASP A 86 9.64 -15.59 17.46
C ASP A 86 10.45 -15.05 16.28
N LEU A 87 10.33 -15.68 15.10
CA LEU A 87 10.96 -15.21 13.85
C LEU A 87 10.47 -13.80 13.48
N SER A 88 9.17 -13.58 13.48
CA SER A 88 8.55 -12.29 13.15
C SER A 88 8.99 -11.19 14.11
N ARG A 89 9.06 -11.47 15.40
CA ARG A 89 9.54 -10.55 16.44
C ARG A 89 11.01 -10.17 16.22
N LEU A 90 11.87 -11.14 15.92
CA LEU A 90 13.30 -10.93 15.64
C LEU A 90 13.49 -10.12 14.37
N TYR A 91 12.73 -10.44 13.32
CA TYR A 91 12.79 -9.74 12.03
C TYR A 91 12.34 -8.28 12.15
N ALA A 92 11.25 -8.02 12.90
CA ALA A 92 10.76 -6.68 13.15
C ALA A 92 11.80 -5.80 13.85
N TYR A 93 12.45 -6.29 14.90
CA TYR A 93 13.50 -5.55 15.63
C TYR A 93 14.69 -5.22 14.73
N ALA A 94 15.28 -6.22 14.07
CA ALA A 94 16.44 -6.04 13.20
C ALA A 94 16.14 -5.10 12.02
N GLY A 95 14.94 -5.24 11.42
CA GLY A 95 14.49 -4.39 10.33
C GLY A 95 14.35 -2.92 10.73
N MET A 96 13.70 -2.66 11.86
CA MET A 96 13.50 -1.29 12.38
C MET A 96 14.81 -0.63 12.82
N LEU A 97 15.75 -1.37 13.42
CA LEU A 97 17.10 -0.85 13.71
C LEU A 97 17.85 -0.46 12.44
N ALA A 98 17.82 -1.33 11.43
CA ALA A 98 18.45 -1.05 10.14
C ALA A 98 17.82 0.16 9.41
N ASP A 99 16.55 0.42 9.63
CA ASP A 99 15.81 1.55 9.03
C ASP A 99 16.03 2.88 9.79
N GLN A 100 16.46 2.85 11.04
CA GLN A 100 16.84 4.05 11.79
C GLN A 100 18.05 4.76 11.19
N ASP A 101 19.03 3.98 10.72
CA ASP A 101 20.19 4.46 9.99
C ASP A 101 20.67 3.37 9.01
N THR A 102 20.36 3.55 7.75
CA THR A 102 20.73 2.59 6.69
C THR A 102 22.22 2.50 6.43
N ARG A 103 23.05 3.37 7.04
CA ARG A 103 24.51 3.36 6.99
C ARG A 103 25.12 2.45 8.06
N ASP A 104 24.35 2.08 9.09
CA ASP A 104 24.81 1.20 10.15
C ASP A 104 24.95 -0.25 9.64
N SER A 105 26.20 -0.63 9.36
CA SER A 105 26.52 -1.95 8.82
C SER A 105 26.21 -3.10 9.78
N GLN A 106 26.25 -2.87 11.11
CA GLN A 106 25.89 -3.88 12.10
C GLN A 106 24.41 -4.22 12.02
N HIS A 107 23.53 -3.20 12.03
CA HIS A 107 22.09 -3.42 11.95
C HIS A 107 21.65 -3.93 10.57
N GLN A 108 22.31 -3.50 9.48
CA GLN A 108 22.10 -4.11 8.16
C GLN A 108 22.49 -5.59 8.15
N GLY A 109 23.59 -5.97 8.83
CA GLY A 109 24.00 -7.35 9.01
C GLY A 109 22.95 -8.16 9.78
N MET A 110 22.41 -7.64 10.88
CA MET A 110 21.34 -8.29 11.64
C MET A 110 20.10 -8.58 10.77
N ARG A 111 19.69 -7.63 9.92
CA ARG A 111 18.57 -7.83 8.98
C ARG A 111 18.86 -8.92 7.93
N GLN A 112 20.10 -8.99 7.43
CA GLN A 112 20.52 -10.04 6.50
C GLN A 112 20.54 -11.42 7.17
N GLU A 113 21.02 -11.53 8.41
CA GLU A 113 20.97 -12.76 9.20
C GLU A 113 19.52 -13.29 9.31
N MET A 114 18.53 -12.40 9.52
CA MET A 114 17.12 -12.81 9.58
C MET A 114 16.59 -13.38 8.27
N THR A 115 17.06 -12.90 7.12
CA THR A 115 16.71 -13.50 5.82
C THR A 115 17.14 -14.95 5.74
N GLN A 116 18.33 -15.28 6.27
CA GLN A 116 18.82 -16.66 6.31
C GLN A 116 18.01 -17.53 7.29
N VAL A 117 17.69 -17.01 8.47
CA VAL A 117 16.86 -17.71 9.47
C VAL A 117 15.45 -17.97 8.92
N ALA A 118 14.85 -16.99 8.23
CA ALA A 118 13.54 -17.15 7.59
C ALA A 118 13.57 -18.22 6.49
N SER A 119 14.64 -18.25 5.68
CA SER A 119 14.84 -19.31 4.67
C SER A 119 14.97 -20.69 5.31
N ALA A 120 15.73 -20.79 6.41
CA ALA A 120 15.87 -22.05 7.16
C ALA A 120 14.53 -22.49 7.77
N PHE A 121 13.73 -21.58 8.34
CA PHE A 121 12.39 -21.87 8.83
C PHE A 121 11.48 -22.42 7.71
N GLY A 122 11.47 -21.75 6.55
CA GLY A 122 10.72 -22.21 5.38
C GLY A 122 11.11 -23.64 4.96
N ALA A 123 12.40 -23.95 4.91
CA ALA A 123 12.89 -25.30 4.58
C ALA A 123 12.49 -26.35 5.62
N GLN A 124 12.46 -26.00 6.91
CA GLN A 124 12.04 -26.92 7.98
C GLN A 124 10.54 -27.17 8.00
N SER A 125 9.71 -26.23 7.54
CA SER A 125 8.24 -26.30 7.55
C SER A 125 7.66 -26.77 6.19
N ALA A 126 8.46 -26.90 5.14
CA ALA A 126 8.01 -27.16 3.77
C ALA A 126 7.20 -28.46 3.57
N PHE A 127 7.32 -29.44 4.48
CA PHE A 127 6.57 -30.71 4.42
C PHE A 127 5.10 -30.58 4.84
N ILE A 128 4.73 -29.50 5.57
CA ILE A 128 3.43 -29.37 6.26
C ILE A 128 2.28 -29.31 5.25
N GLU A 129 2.26 -28.34 4.34
CA GLU A 129 1.15 -28.22 3.38
C GLU A 129 1.00 -29.45 2.47
N PRO A 130 2.07 -30.03 1.90
CA PRO A 130 1.95 -31.27 1.12
C PRO A 130 1.36 -32.45 1.90
N GLU A 131 1.64 -32.59 3.20
CA GLU A 131 1.04 -33.67 3.99
C GLU A 131 -0.44 -33.41 4.29
N LEU A 132 -0.81 -32.16 4.60
CA LEU A 132 -2.21 -31.76 4.80
C LEU A 132 -3.04 -32.00 3.53
N LEU A 133 -2.51 -31.63 2.36
CA LEU A 133 -3.17 -31.85 1.08
C LEU A 133 -3.37 -33.33 0.77
N ARG A 134 -2.36 -34.18 1.03
CA ARG A 134 -2.46 -35.64 0.85
C ARG A 134 -3.50 -36.26 1.76
N ALA A 135 -3.67 -35.73 2.98
CA ALA A 135 -4.67 -36.22 3.92
C ALA A 135 -6.11 -35.96 3.45
N GLY A 136 -6.31 -34.87 2.72
CA GLY A 136 -7.58 -34.45 2.15
C GLY A 136 -8.59 -33.90 3.19
N LYS A 137 -9.53 -33.11 2.70
CA LYS A 137 -10.52 -32.40 3.51
C LYS A 137 -11.28 -33.28 4.52
N PRO A 138 -11.80 -34.49 4.16
CA PRO A 138 -12.53 -35.31 5.12
C PRO A 138 -11.69 -35.74 6.34
N THR A 139 -10.40 -35.98 6.14
CA THR A 139 -9.48 -36.32 7.24
C THR A 139 -9.24 -35.09 8.13
N LEU A 140 -8.94 -33.92 7.52
CA LEU A 140 -8.71 -32.68 8.24
C LEU A 140 -9.93 -32.27 9.06
N ASP A 141 -11.14 -32.32 8.49
CA ASP A 141 -12.39 -32.01 9.19
C ASP A 141 -12.58 -32.91 10.44
N ARG A 142 -12.31 -34.21 10.31
CA ARG A 142 -12.39 -35.16 11.44
C ARG A 142 -11.38 -34.83 12.53
N LEU A 143 -10.13 -34.51 12.15
CA LEU A 143 -9.08 -34.17 13.13
C LEU A 143 -9.43 -32.87 13.87
N VAL A 144 -9.89 -31.83 13.16
CA VAL A 144 -10.35 -30.57 13.75
C VAL A 144 -11.53 -30.76 14.69
N ALA A 145 -12.46 -31.69 14.37
CA ALA A 145 -13.60 -31.98 15.25
C ALA A 145 -13.19 -32.69 16.53
N SER A 146 -12.10 -33.48 16.53
CA SER A 146 -11.66 -34.30 17.63
C SER A 146 -10.66 -33.63 18.59
N GLU A 147 -10.01 -32.52 18.20
CA GLU A 147 -8.99 -31.82 19.00
C GLU A 147 -9.33 -30.32 19.12
N PRO A 148 -9.69 -29.83 20.33
CA PRO A 148 -10.04 -28.41 20.51
C PRO A 148 -8.96 -27.40 20.12
N ARG A 149 -7.68 -27.73 20.28
CA ARG A 149 -6.55 -26.85 19.87
C ARG A 149 -6.52 -26.59 18.39
N LEU A 150 -7.01 -27.50 17.55
CA LEU A 150 -7.07 -27.32 16.10
C LEU A 150 -8.12 -26.29 15.65
N LYS A 151 -9.02 -25.83 16.53
CA LYS A 151 -10.04 -24.83 16.16
C LYS A 151 -9.44 -23.52 15.69
N VAL A 152 -8.30 -23.11 16.25
CA VAL A 152 -7.60 -21.88 15.85
C VAL A 152 -7.01 -22.00 14.43
N TYR A 153 -6.67 -23.21 14.02
CA TYR A 153 -6.10 -23.51 12.70
C TYR A 153 -7.16 -23.91 11.64
N ARG A 154 -8.46 -23.96 12.03
CA ARG A 154 -9.54 -24.39 11.14
C ARG A 154 -9.52 -23.64 9.82
N PHE A 155 -9.44 -22.31 9.84
CA PHE A 155 -9.44 -21.48 8.64
C PHE A 155 -8.24 -21.81 7.74
N TYR A 156 -7.05 -21.94 8.28
CA TYR A 156 -5.85 -22.35 7.56
C TYR A 156 -6.01 -23.74 6.90
N LEU A 157 -6.51 -24.72 7.66
CA LEU A 157 -6.70 -26.09 7.16
C LEU A 157 -7.79 -26.17 6.08
N GLU A 158 -8.86 -25.39 6.22
CA GLU A 158 -9.92 -25.25 5.20
C GLU A 158 -9.39 -24.60 3.91
N ASP A 159 -8.54 -23.56 4.03
CA ASP A 159 -7.92 -22.90 2.88
C ASP A 159 -6.91 -23.82 2.15
N VAL A 160 -6.08 -24.55 2.88
CA VAL A 160 -5.20 -25.56 2.29
C VAL A 160 -6.02 -26.59 1.52
N ALA A 161 -7.09 -27.11 2.12
CA ALA A 161 -7.96 -28.10 1.44
C ALA A 161 -8.67 -27.50 0.21
N ARG A 162 -9.06 -26.23 0.23
CA ARG A 162 -9.66 -25.52 -0.91
C ARG A 162 -8.71 -25.47 -2.10
N ARG A 163 -7.44 -25.18 -1.87
CA ARG A 163 -6.40 -25.05 -2.90
C ARG A 163 -5.92 -26.40 -3.45
N ALA A 164 -6.40 -27.52 -2.94
CA ALA A 164 -5.99 -28.86 -3.35
C ALA A 164 -6.12 -29.14 -4.87
N ALA A 165 -7.13 -28.58 -5.53
CA ALA A 165 -7.34 -28.74 -6.98
C ALA A 165 -6.22 -28.09 -7.82
N HIS A 166 -5.51 -27.12 -7.26
CA HIS A 166 -4.47 -26.32 -7.88
C HIS A 166 -3.07 -26.63 -7.33
N THR A 167 -2.95 -27.66 -6.49
CA THR A 167 -1.67 -28.17 -6.00
C THR A 167 -1.31 -29.43 -6.74
N LEU A 168 -0.06 -29.55 -7.15
CA LEU A 168 0.45 -30.66 -7.93
C LEU A 168 1.02 -31.78 -7.04
N SER A 169 1.61 -32.78 -7.67
CA SER A 169 2.38 -33.79 -6.94
C SER A 169 3.62 -33.16 -6.27
N ALA A 170 4.16 -33.80 -5.23
CA ALA A 170 5.34 -33.28 -4.54
C ALA A 170 6.56 -33.13 -5.49
N ASP A 171 6.68 -34.00 -6.48
CA ASP A 171 7.77 -33.92 -7.47
C ASP A 171 7.54 -32.74 -8.44
N ASP A 172 6.31 -32.51 -8.90
CA ASP A 172 5.97 -31.39 -9.76
C ASP A 172 6.10 -30.04 -9.01
N GLU A 173 5.66 -29.98 -7.74
CA GLU A 173 5.83 -28.77 -6.92
C GLU A 173 7.31 -28.44 -6.69
N ARG A 174 8.15 -29.45 -6.49
CA ARG A 174 9.60 -29.27 -6.40
C ARG A 174 10.16 -28.73 -7.71
N LEU A 175 9.75 -29.30 -8.85
CA LEU A 175 10.18 -28.81 -10.17
C LEU A 175 9.76 -27.35 -10.40
N LEU A 176 8.53 -26.96 -10.01
CA LEU A 176 8.08 -25.57 -10.10
C LEU A 176 8.87 -24.64 -9.17
N ALA A 177 9.23 -25.10 -7.97
CA ALA A 177 10.07 -24.35 -7.04
C ALA A 177 11.49 -24.16 -7.60
N ASP A 178 12.08 -25.20 -8.18
CA ASP A 178 13.40 -25.15 -8.82
C ASP A 178 13.42 -24.20 -10.05
N ALA A 179 12.29 -23.99 -10.71
CA ALA A 179 12.13 -23.01 -11.79
C ALA A 179 12.06 -21.54 -11.28
N GLY A 180 11.89 -21.33 -9.98
CA GLY A 180 11.73 -20.00 -9.37
C GLY A 180 12.81 -18.98 -9.73
N PRO A 181 14.12 -19.31 -9.64
CA PRO A 181 15.19 -18.39 -10.04
C PRO A 181 15.09 -17.96 -11.51
N MET A 182 14.75 -18.89 -12.42
CA MET A 182 14.54 -18.59 -13.85
C MET A 182 13.29 -17.71 -14.03
N ALA A 183 12.21 -18.02 -13.33
CA ALA A 183 10.96 -17.27 -13.38
C ALA A 183 11.09 -15.82 -12.86
N SER A 184 12.09 -15.54 -12.02
CA SER A 184 12.37 -14.20 -11.50
C SER A 184 13.22 -13.34 -12.45
N ALA A 185 13.80 -13.93 -13.51
CA ALA A 185 14.71 -13.22 -14.40
C ALA A 185 14.09 -11.99 -15.10
N PRO A 186 12.82 -12.00 -15.57
CA PRO A 186 12.22 -10.83 -16.21
C PRO A 186 12.13 -9.62 -15.27
N ALA A 187 11.63 -9.82 -14.05
CA ALA A 187 11.52 -8.76 -13.04
C ALA A 187 12.90 -8.24 -12.61
N ASN A 188 13.90 -9.13 -12.45
CA ASN A 188 15.27 -8.73 -12.13
C ASN A 188 15.90 -7.91 -13.26
N ALA A 189 15.74 -8.35 -14.51
CA ALA A 189 16.26 -7.63 -15.69
C ALA A 189 15.60 -6.23 -15.81
N PHE A 190 14.29 -6.14 -15.60
CA PHE A 190 13.60 -4.86 -15.50
C PHE A 190 14.19 -3.98 -14.40
N GLY A 191 14.38 -4.54 -13.19
CA GLY A 191 14.90 -3.79 -12.05
C GLY A 191 16.31 -3.22 -12.30
N ILE A 192 17.22 -4.01 -12.90
CA ILE A 192 18.55 -3.54 -13.27
C ILE A 192 18.46 -2.45 -14.35
N LEU A 193 17.71 -2.71 -15.43
CA LEU A 193 17.55 -1.73 -16.50
C LEU A 193 17.00 -0.41 -15.95
N ALA A 194 15.88 -0.44 -15.22
CA ALA A 194 15.19 0.77 -14.77
C ALA A 194 15.96 1.57 -13.71
N ASN A 195 16.73 0.91 -12.82
CA ASN A 195 17.37 1.60 -11.70
C ASN A 195 18.87 1.85 -11.87
N ALA A 196 19.56 1.07 -12.70
CA ALA A 196 21.02 1.15 -12.85
C ALA A 196 21.45 1.57 -14.27
N ASP A 197 20.98 0.88 -15.28
CA ASP A 197 21.56 0.95 -16.63
C ASP A 197 20.82 1.91 -17.56
N PHE A 198 19.61 2.36 -17.21
CA PHE A 198 18.83 3.22 -18.10
C PHE A 198 19.49 4.59 -18.26
N PRO A 199 19.77 5.03 -19.50
CA PRO A 199 20.43 6.31 -19.77
C PRO A 199 19.41 7.46 -19.67
N TYR A 200 19.01 7.79 -18.45
CA TYR A 200 18.06 8.87 -18.21
C TYR A 200 18.53 10.18 -18.84
N PRO A 201 17.65 10.90 -19.56
CA PRO A 201 18.02 12.12 -20.28
C PRO A 201 18.33 13.27 -19.31
N SER A 202 19.14 14.22 -19.76
CA SER A 202 19.30 15.51 -19.09
C SER A 202 18.53 16.58 -19.85
N ILE A 203 17.84 17.46 -19.10
CA ILE A 203 17.08 18.59 -19.66
C ILE A 203 17.47 19.88 -18.96
N THR A 204 17.34 21.01 -19.66
CA THR A 204 17.50 22.34 -19.06
C THR A 204 16.13 22.96 -18.86
N LEU A 205 15.82 23.33 -17.62
CA LEU A 205 14.58 23.99 -17.22
C LEU A 205 14.59 25.48 -17.60
N SER A 206 13.44 26.13 -17.52
CA SER A 206 13.29 27.56 -17.85
C SER A 206 14.09 28.49 -16.92
N ASP A 207 14.45 28.03 -15.71
CA ASP A 207 15.30 28.75 -14.76
C ASP A 207 16.81 28.57 -15.02
N GLY A 208 17.18 27.84 -16.08
CA GLY A 208 18.57 27.59 -16.48
C GLY A 208 19.22 26.37 -15.82
N ARG A 209 18.59 25.71 -14.85
CA ARG A 209 19.12 24.48 -14.25
C ARG A 209 19.08 23.32 -15.23
N THR A 210 20.19 22.60 -15.35
CA THR A 210 20.25 21.32 -16.06
C THR A 210 20.17 20.18 -15.06
N VAL A 211 19.18 19.28 -15.27
CA VAL A 211 18.91 18.16 -14.36
C VAL A 211 18.88 16.84 -15.12
N LYS A 212 19.48 15.80 -14.55
CA LYS A 212 19.28 14.42 -15.03
C LYS A 212 17.90 13.96 -14.60
N LEU A 213 17.11 13.51 -15.55
CA LEU A 213 15.69 13.22 -15.34
C LEU A 213 15.49 11.73 -15.05
N ASP A 214 16.00 11.25 -13.91
CA ASP A 214 15.69 9.93 -13.39
C ASP A 214 14.25 9.86 -12.82
N GLN A 215 13.84 8.71 -12.30
CA GLN A 215 12.48 8.52 -11.78
C GLN A 215 12.14 9.45 -10.63
N ALA A 216 13.10 9.73 -9.74
CA ALA A 216 12.89 10.64 -8.61
C ALA A 216 12.73 12.08 -9.11
N ALA A 217 13.63 12.54 -9.97
CA ALA A 217 13.55 13.86 -10.60
C ALA A 217 12.28 14.03 -11.44
N TYR A 218 11.86 13.00 -12.19
CA TYR A 218 10.59 13.02 -12.93
C TYR A 218 9.39 13.21 -11.97
N ASN A 219 9.34 12.46 -10.87
CA ASN A 219 8.23 12.55 -9.92
C ASN A 219 8.12 13.93 -9.27
N ASP A 220 9.24 14.56 -8.98
CA ASP A 220 9.30 15.91 -8.41
C ASP A 220 8.98 16.98 -9.45
N LEU A 221 9.66 16.94 -10.60
CA LEU A 221 9.61 18.01 -11.59
C LEU A 221 8.34 18.02 -12.45
N ARG A 222 7.61 16.92 -12.56
CA ARG A 222 6.30 16.88 -13.24
C ARG A 222 5.23 17.76 -12.58
N ALA A 223 5.47 18.23 -11.34
CA ALA A 223 4.59 19.10 -10.58
C ALA A 223 5.01 20.58 -10.59
N LEU A 224 6.04 20.96 -11.35
CA LEU A 224 6.51 22.34 -11.45
C LEU A 224 5.37 23.31 -11.84
N ALA A 225 5.42 24.53 -11.31
CA ALA A 225 4.46 25.58 -11.65
C ALA A 225 4.55 25.99 -13.13
N ASN A 226 5.74 26.02 -13.71
CA ASN A 226 5.95 26.36 -15.12
C ASN A 226 5.42 25.24 -16.03
N ARG A 227 4.43 25.58 -16.87
CA ARG A 227 3.76 24.63 -17.77
C ARG A 227 4.72 24.06 -18.83
N GLY A 228 5.58 24.89 -19.43
CA GLY A 228 6.54 24.46 -20.44
C GLY A 228 7.60 23.50 -19.87
N ASP A 229 7.99 23.70 -18.61
CA ASP A 229 8.90 22.78 -17.94
C ASP A 229 8.23 21.43 -17.67
N ARG A 230 6.94 21.39 -17.26
CA ARG A 230 6.20 20.12 -17.09
C ARG A 230 6.10 19.35 -18.42
N GLU A 231 5.76 20.04 -19.51
CA GLU A 231 5.73 19.44 -20.86
C GLU A 231 7.08 18.85 -21.24
N LYS A 232 8.17 19.64 -21.07
CA LYS A 232 9.53 19.20 -21.36
C LYS A 232 9.95 18.00 -20.52
N VAL A 233 9.68 18.02 -19.21
CA VAL A 233 9.97 16.92 -18.27
C VAL A 233 9.26 15.65 -18.73
N MET A 234 7.97 15.70 -18.97
CA MET A 234 7.16 14.53 -19.30
C MET A 234 7.51 13.98 -20.69
N SER A 235 7.60 14.85 -21.68
CA SER A 235 7.97 14.48 -23.05
C SER A 235 9.36 13.83 -23.10
N ALA A 236 10.38 14.43 -22.48
CA ALA A 236 11.75 13.90 -22.49
C ALA A 236 11.82 12.53 -21.77
N PHE A 237 11.16 12.40 -20.60
CA PHE A 237 11.17 11.17 -19.82
C PHE A 237 10.55 10.00 -20.58
N PHE A 238 9.32 10.14 -21.08
CA PHE A 238 8.62 9.06 -21.78
C PHE A 238 9.16 8.80 -23.19
N THR A 239 9.69 9.81 -23.87
CA THR A 239 10.39 9.58 -25.14
C THR A 239 11.66 8.76 -24.96
N ALA A 240 12.42 9.01 -23.90
CA ALA A 240 13.59 8.20 -23.58
C ALA A 240 13.21 6.74 -23.29
N LEU A 241 12.16 6.50 -22.46
CA LEU A 241 11.61 5.17 -22.22
C LEU A 241 11.17 4.49 -23.53
N GLY A 242 10.53 5.24 -24.43
CA GLY A 242 10.11 4.75 -25.75
C GLY A 242 11.27 4.26 -26.62
N GLY A 243 12.47 4.84 -26.47
CA GLY A 243 13.69 4.35 -27.10
C GLY A 243 14.06 2.91 -26.71
N PHE A 244 13.69 2.50 -25.51
CA PHE A 244 13.95 1.16 -24.96
C PHE A 244 12.71 0.25 -24.92
N ARG A 245 11.60 0.64 -25.57
CA ARG A 245 10.33 -0.11 -25.52
C ARG A 245 10.45 -1.58 -25.93
N ARG A 246 11.42 -1.92 -26.80
CA ARG A 246 11.65 -3.33 -27.19
C ARG A 246 12.21 -4.15 -26.01
N THR A 247 13.17 -3.59 -25.28
CA THR A 247 13.76 -4.25 -24.11
C THR A 247 12.72 -4.38 -22.98
N PHE A 248 12.02 -3.28 -22.66
CA PHE A 248 10.92 -3.33 -21.70
C PHE A 248 9.79 -4.29 -22.12
N GLY A 249 9.46 -4.33 -23.42
CA GLY A 249 8.49 -5.28 -23.97
C GLY A 249 8.93 -6.73 -23.82
N THR A 250 10.22 -7.02 -24.01
CA THR A 250 10.77 -8.37 -23.83
C THR A 250 10.76 -8.81 -22.37
N THR A 251 11.10 -7.91 -21.42
CA THR A 251 11.02 -8.25 -19.99
C THR A 251 9.56 -8.44 -19.55
N MET A 252 8.64 -7.63 -20.06
CA MET A 252 7.21 -7.79 -19.78
C MET A 252 6.62 -9.06 -20.40
N ASP A 253 6.99 -9.40 -21.64
CA ASP A 253 6.58 -10.70 -22.22
C ASP A 253 7.07 -11.86 -21.37
N GLY A 254 8.33 -11.84 -20.92
CA GLY A 254 8.87 -12.84 -20.02
C GLY A 254 8.07 -12.98 -18.72
N GLU A 255 7.64 -11.84 -18.13
CA GLU A 255 6.78 -11.85 -16.94
C GLU A 255 5.41 -12.48 -17.22
N VAL A 256 4.76 -12.05 -18.30
CA VAL A 256 3.46 -12.61 -18.72
C VAL A 256 3.56 -14.11 -19.03
N GLN A 257 4.63 -14.56 -19.70
CA GLN A 257 4.83 -15.99 -19.98
C GLN A 257 5.06 -16.79 -18.69
N LYS A 258 5.78 -16.23 -17.70
CA LYS A 258 5.89 -16.81 -16.36
C LYS A 258 4.52 -17.05 -15.74
N VAL A 259 3.68 -16.01 -15.71
CA VAL A 259 2.34 -16.07 -15.14
C VAL A 259 1.50 -17.14 -15.85
N LEU A 260 1.51 -17.14 -17.19
CA LEU A 260 0.75 -18.13 -17.98
C LEU A 260 1.27 -19.56 -17.77
N PHE A 261 2.58 -19.73 -17.60
CA PHE A 261 3.17 -21.03 -17.29
C PHE A 261 2.63 -21.60 -15.96
N PHE A 262 2.72 -20.81 -14.87
CA PHE A 262 2.23 -21.24 -13.56
C PHE A 262 0.70 -21.40 -13.52
N THR A 263 -0.04 -20.55 -14.23
CA THR A 263 -1.50 -20.67 -14.41
C THR A 263 -1.88 -22.02 -14.99
N LYS A 264 -1.23 -22.41 -16.09
CA LYS A 264 -1.47 -23.71 -16.76
C LYS A 264 -1.01 -24.88 -15.91
N ALA A 265 0.20 -24.81 -15.35
CA ALA A 265 0.76 -25.86 -14.51
C ALA A 265 -0.17 -26.17 -13.33
N ARG A 266 -0.72 -25.12 -12.68
CA ARG A 266 -1.63 -25.25 -11.55
C ARG A 266 -3.11 -25.41 -11.93
N ARG A 267 -3.42 -25.55 -13.22
CA ARG A 267 -4.75 -25.85 -13.75
C ARG A 267 -5.81 -24.77 -13.49
N TYR A 268 -5.38 -23.51 -13.47
CA TYR A 268 -6.33 -22.39 -13.45
C TYR A 268 -6.84 -22.09 -14.87
N GLY A 269 -8.07 -21.57 -14.95
CA GLY A 269 -8.68 -21.18 -16.22
C GLY A 269 -8.08 -19.91 -16.81
N THR A 270 -7.70 -18.96 -15.96
CA THR A 270 -7.11 -17.65 -16.35
C THR A 270 -6.00 -17.23 -15.40
N ALA A 271 -5.11 -16.36 -15.87
CA ALA A 271 -4.08 -15.73 -15.04
C ALA A 271 -4.68 -14.91 -13.89
N LEU A 272 -5.78 -14.21 -14.15
CA LEU A 272 -6.51 -13.45 -13.12
C LEU A 272 -7.05 -14.38 -12.03
N GLU A 273 -7.68 -15.51 -12.38
CA GLU A 273 -8.17 -16.50 -11.41
C GLU A 273 -7.00 -17.02 -10.55
N ALA A 274 -5.87 -17.38 -11.16
CA ALA A 274 -4.69 -17.86 -10.46
C ALA A 274 -4.16 -16.84 -9.44
N SER A 275 -4.10 -15.57 -9.82
CA SER A 275 -3.62 -14.50 -8.93
C SER A 275 -4.56 -14.23 -7.76
N LEU A 276 -5.88 -14.30 -7.97
CA LEU A 276 -6.89 -13.99 -6.94
C LEU A 276 -7.17 -15.15 -6.00
N ASP A 277 -6.83 -16.38 -6.39
CA ASP A 277 -7.17 -17.59 -5.64
C ASP A 277 -6.50 -17.64 -4.26
N GLY A 278 -5.27 -17.18 -4.13
CA GLY A 278 -4.55 -17.19 -2.85
C GLY A 278 -5.30 -16.46 -1.73
N ALA A 279 -5.99 -15.39 -2.05
CA ALA A 279 -6.85 -14.64 -1.12
C ALA A 279 -8.35 -14.98 -1.26
N ASN A 280 -8.68 -15.97 -2.09
CA ASN A 280 -10.05 -16.37 -2.41
C ASN A 280 -10.95 -15.17 -2.80
N ILE A 281 -10.40 -14.29 -3.64
CA ILE A 281 -11.13 -13.13 -4.15
C ILE A 281 -11.86 -13.55 -5.43
N PRO A 282 -13.20 -13.39 -5.51
CA PRO A 282 -13.94 -13.66 -6.73
C PRO A 282 -13.45 -12.81 -7.91
N VAL A 283 -13.26 -13.40 -9.08
CA VAL A 283 -12.87 -12.70 -10.32
C VAL A 283 -13.80 -11.51 -10.61
N THR A 284 -15.07 -11.62 -10.23
CA THR A 284 -16.07 -10.57 -10.38
C THR A 284 -15.73 -9.28 -9.63
N VAL A 285 -14.92 -9.32 -8.56
CA VAL A 285 -14.47 -8.11 -7.86
C VAL A 285 -13.58 -7.27 -8.79
N TYR A 286 -12.66 -7.93 -9.49
CA TYR A 286 -11.76 -7.25 -10.43
C TYR A 286 -12.50 -6.75 -11.68
N THR A 287 -13.29 -7.60 -12.31
CA THR A 287 -13.98 -7.23 -13.55
C THR A 287 -15.03 -6.14 -13.32
N ARG A 288 -15.77 -6.19 -12.20
CA ARG A 288 -16.71 -5.13 -11.82
C ARG A 288 -16.01 -3.80 -11.52
N LEU A 289 -14.82 -3.83 -10.90
CA LEU A 289 -14.03 -2.63 -10.71
C LEU A 289 -13.72 -1.96 -12.06
N VAL A 290 -13.16 -2.72 -13.01
CA VAL A 290 -12.82 -2.19 -14.34
C VAL A 290 -14.06 -1.66 -15.06
N ASP A 291 -15.12 -2.46 -15.13
CA ASP A 291 -16.36 -2.09 -15.82
C ASP A 291 -17.08 -0.91 -15.13
N GLY A 292 -17.12 -0.92 -13.80
CA GLY A 292 -17.75 0.13 -13.01
C GLY A 292 -17.04 1.47 -13.15
N VAL A 293 -15.70 1.49 -13.07
CA VAL A 293 -14.92 2.72 -13.27
C VAL A 293 -15.09 3.23 -14.70
N ASN A 294 -15.09 2.35 -15.71
CA ASN A 294 -15.36 2.74 -17.09
C ASN A 294 -16.75 3.38 -17.27
N ARG A 295 -17.80 2.85 -16.62
CA ARG A 295 -19.14 3.48 -16.63
C ARG A 295 -19.15 4.87 -15.97
N ASN A 296 -18.25 5.12 -15.02
CA ASN A 296 -18.16 6.35 -14.24
C ASN A 296 -17.09 7.33 -14.74
N LEU A 297 -16.46 7.10 -15.90
CA LEU A 297 -15.55 8.06 -16.53
C LEU A 297 -16.16 9.48 -16.70
N PRO A 298 -17.45 9.66 -16.96
CA PRO A 298 -18.06 10.99 -17.00
C PRO A 298 -17.81 11.83 -15.72
N ALA A 299 -17.80 11.24 -14.53
CA ALA A 299 -17.47 11.94 -13.28
C ALA A 299 -15.99 12.36 -13.26
N PHE A 300 -15.10 11.50 -13.71
CA PHE A 300 -13.68 11.83 -13.86
C PHE A 300 -13.45 12.92 -14.90
N HIS A 301 -14.14 12.86 -16.03
CA HIS A 301 -14.08 13.91 -17.06
C HIS A 301 -14.61 15.27 -16.54
N ARG A 302 -15.62 15.27 -15.66
CA ARG A 302 -16.07 16.49 -14.97
C ARG A 302 -14.94 17.10 -14.13
N TYR A 303 -14.23 16.27 -13.38
CA TYR A 303 -13.06 16.73 -12.61
C TYR A 303 -11.97 17.31 -13.51
N LEU A 304 -11.64 16.66 -14.63
CA LEU A 304 -10.63 17.15 -15.57
C LEU A 304 -11.04 18.51 -16.20
N LYS A 305 -12.33 18.69 -16.49
CA LYS A 305 -12.86 19.98 -16.96
C LYS A 305 -12.77 21.06 -15.88
N LEU A 306 -13.05 20.69 -14.62
CA LEU A 306 -12.88 21.60 -13.48
C LEU A 306 -11.40 21.99 -13.30
N ARG A 307 -10.50 21.03 -13.39
CA ARG A 307 -9.05 21.26 -13.37
C ARG A 307 -8.58 22.20 -14.48
N LYS A 308 -9.03 21.97 -15.72
CA LYS A 308 -8.77 22.85 -16.87
C LYS A 308 -9.17 24.31 -16.58
N ARG A 309 -10.37 24.51 -15.98
CA ARG A 309 -10.88 25.83 -15.63
C ARG A 309 -10.03 26.49 -14.52
N ILE A 310 -9.64 25.74 -13.49
CA ILE A 310 -8.82 26.26 -12.38
C ILE A 310 -7.42 26.66 -12.87
N LEU A 311 -6.81 25.84 -13.72
CA LEU A 311 -5.49 26.13 -14.30
C LEU A 311 -5.52 27.26 -15.36
N GLY A 312 -6.70 27.66 -15.83
CA GLY A 312 -6.84 28.74 -16.83
C GLY A 312 -6.26 28.39 -18.20
N VAL A 313 -6.18 27.10 -18.55
CA VAL A 313 -5.60 26.66 -19.83
C VAL A 313 -6.68 26.45 -20.89
N SER A 314 -6.38 26.83 -22.14
CA SER A 314 -7.30 26.65 -23.28
C SER A 314 -7.52 25.18 -23.64
N GLU A 315 -6.49 24.35 -23.46
CA GLU A 315 -6.49 22.91 -23.64
C GLU A 315 -5.74 22.27 -22.49
N LEU A 316 -6.34 21.24 -21.84
CA LEU A 316 -5.73 20.46 -20.79
C LEU A 316 -4.94 19.32 -21.42
N HIS A 317 -3.65 19.23 -21.15
CA HIS A 317 -2.79 18.13 -21.57
C HIS A 317 -2.48 17.19 -20.41
N TYR A 318 -2.02 15.98 -20.74
CA TYR A 318 -1.65 14.99 -19.72
C TYR A 318 -0.55 15.51 -18.78
N TYR A 319 0.38 16.34 -19.25
CA TYR A 319 1.41 16.99 -18.42
C TYR A 319 0.86 18.08 -17.47
N ASP A 320 -0.40 18.50 -17.62
CA ASP A 320 -1.05 19.43 -16.69
C ASP A 320 -1.68 18.72 -15.49
N LEU A 321 -1.75 17.39 -15.50
CA LEU A 321 -2.45 16.59 -14.48
C LEU A 321 -1.77 16.58 -13.11
N TYR A 322 -0.52 17.00 -13.03
CA TYR A 322 0.25 17.06 -11.78
C TYR A 322 0.50 18.51 -11.33
N ALA A 323 0.08 19.51 -12.13
CA ALA A 323 0.20 20.91 -11.74
C ALA A 323 -0.59 21.20 -10.46
N PRO A 324 -0.07 21.98 -9.51
CA PRO A 324 -0.84 22.43 -8.35
C PRO A 324 -2.12 23.16 -8.81
N LEU A 325 -3.27 22.80 -8.23
CA LEU A 325 -4.55 23.45 -8.56
C LEU A 325 -4.68 24.84 -7.97
N VAL A 326 -4.07 25.08 -6.82
CA VAL A 326 -4.09 26.36 -6.10
C VAL A 326 -2.64 26.73 -5.82
N GLY A 327 -2.35 28.03 -5.83
CA GLY A 327 -1.04 28.55 -5.40
C GLY A 327 -0.69 28.05 -3.98
N SER A 328 0.57 28.18 -3.58
CA SER A 328 1.05 27.65 -2.32
C SER A 328 0.25 28.18 -1.13
N VAL A 329 -0.60 27.35 -0.57
CA VAL A 329 -1.23 27.58 0.73
C VAL A 329 -0.24 27.10 1.80
N LYS A 330 0.10 27.98 2.76
CA LYS A 330 0.96 27.59 3.88
C LYS A 330 0.14 26.80 4.90
N LEU A 331 0.23 25.49 4.80
CA LEU A 331 -0.33 24.55 5.79
C LEU A 331 0.88 23.90 6.50
N ASP A 332 1.48 24.68 7.41
CA ASP A 332 2.60 24.24 8.24
C ASP A 332 2.08 23.85 9.63
N TYR A 333 2.50 22.70 10.09
CA TYR A 333 2.09 22.11 11.37
C TYR A 333 3.29 21.68 12.20
N THR A 334 3.25 21.96 13.48
CA THR A 334 4.16 21.32 14.44
C THR A 334 3.74 19.86 14.68
N PRO A 335 4.65 19.01 15.19
CA PRO A 335 4.30 17.65 15.60
C PRO A 335 3.10 17.57 16.54
N ASP A 336 3.03 18.47 17.54
CA ASP A 336 1.95 18.49 18.54
C ASP A 336 0.60 18.95 17.95
N GLU A 337 0.63 19.86 16.98
CA GLU A 337 -0.57 20.24 16.23
C GLU A 337 -1.07 19.09 15.37
N ALA A 338 -0.18 18.39 14.66
CA ALA A 338 -0.53 17.24 13.86
C ALA A 338 -1.16 16.12 14.69
N GLN A 339 -0.58 15.82 15.87
CA GLN A 339 -1.16 14.85 16.80
C GLN A 339 -2.57 15.23 17.27
N ARG A 340 -2.80 16.51 17.61
CA ARG A 340 -4.13 17.00 18.01
C ARG A 340 -5.14 16.89 16.86
N ILE A 341 -4.74 17.30 15.65
CA ILE A 341 -5.60 17.23 14.47
C ILE A 341 -6.03 15.80 14.18
N VAL A 342 -5.11 14.84 14.25
CA VAL A 342 -5.43 13.43 14.04
C VAL A 342 -6.33 12.87 15.15
N LEU A 343 -6.07 13.19 16.41
CA LEU A 343 -6.93 12.78 17.54
C LEU A 343 -8.36 13.32 17.42
N ASP A 344 -8.51 14.58 17.00
CA ASP A 344 -9.82 15.18 16.76
C ASP A 344 -10.54 14.47 15.60
N ALA A 345 -9.81 14.18 14.53
CA ALA A 345 -10.37 13.54 13.34
C ALA A 345 -10.93 12.13 13.62
N VAL A 346 -10.26 11.36 14.47
CA VAL A 346 -10.68 9.98 14.79
C VAL A 346 -11.68 9.89 15.95
N ALA A 347 -12.15 11.02 16.49
CA ALA A 347 -13.14 11.05 17.57
C ALA A 347 -14.42 10.22 17.31
N PRO A 348 -14.94 10.16 16.05
CA PRO A 348 -16.10 9.31 15.75
C PRO A 348 -15.88 7.83 16.08
N LEU A 349 -14.63 7.33 16.09
CA LEU A 349 -14.29 5.95 16.41
C LEU A 349 -14.35 5.63 17.91
N GLY A 350 -14.41 6.65 18.78
CA GLY A 350 -14.66 6.54 20.20
C GLY A 350 -13.42 6.48 21.08
N ALA A 351 -13.67 6.46 22.39
CA ALA A 351 -12.65 6.69 23.41
C ALA A 351 -11.51 5.66 23.40
N GLU A 352 -11.79 4.38 23.14
CA GLU A 352 -10.74 3.34 23.12
C GLU A 352 -9.76 3.58 21.99
N TYR A 353 -10.25 3.93 20.79
CA TYR A 353 -9.41 4.22 19.63
C TYR A 353 -8.54 5.46 19.88
N GLN A 354 -9.15 6.56 20.35
CA GLN A 354 -8.40 7.78 20.70
C GLN A 354 -7.37 7.55 21.81
N ALA A 355 -7.74 6.85 22.89
CA ALA A 355 -6.84 6.57 24.00
C ALA A 355 -5.63 5.72 23.55
N THR A 356 -5.83 4.80 22.60
CA THR A 356 -4.75 3.98 22.06
C THR A 356 -3.79 4.82 21.21
N ILE A 357 -4.30 5.74 20.38
CA ILE A 357 -3.46 6.69 19.63
C ILE A 357 -2.70 7.63 20.58
N GLN A 358 -3.34 8.12 21.65
CA GLN A 358 -2.64 8.93 22.67
C GLN A 358 -1.50 8.15 23.34
N ARG A 359 -1.70 6.85 23.57
CA ARG A 359 -0.63 5.97 24.05
C ARG A 359 0.51 5.88 23.06
N ALA A 360 0.21 5.70 21.77
CA ALA A 360 1.22 5.61 20.72
C ALA A 360 2.14 6.86 20.70
N PHE A 361 1.57 8.05 20.89
CA PHE A 361 2.34 9.28 21.01
C PHE A 361 3.18 9.34 22.29
N ARG A 362 2.57 9.04 23.44
CA ARG A 362 3.22 9.15 24.75
C ARG A 362 4.27 8.06 24.99
N GLU A 363 4.01 6.84 24.55
CA GLU A 363 4.82 5.65 24.82
C GLU A 363 5.86 5.36 23.72
N ARG A 364 6.08 6.35 22.81
CA ARG A 364 7.17 6.32 21.84
C ARG A 364 7.10 5.15 20.84
N TRP A 365 5.89 4.92 20.30
CA TRP A 365 5.70 3.95 19.23
C TRP A 365 6.19 4.46 17.88
N ILE A 366 6.46 5.78 17.76
CA ILE A 366 6.67 6.50 16.50
C ILE A 366 8.08 7.08 16.42
N ASP A 367 8.81 6.76 15.36
CA ASP A 367 9.99 7.48 14.91
C ASP A 367 9.54 8.55 13.93
N LEU A 368 9.40 9.78 14.40
CA LEU A 368 8.59 10.80 13.74
C LEU A 368 9.40 11.68 12.77
N LEU A 369 10.57 12.16 13.20
CA LEU A 369 11.31 13.19 12.46
C LEU A 369 12.34 12.57 11.50
N PRO A 370 12.64 13.23 10.37
CA PRO A 370 13.72 12.79 9.49
C PRO A 370 15.07 12.94 10.17
N SER A 371 15.97 12.01 9.89
CA SER A 371 17.38 12.09 10.26
C SER A 371 18.28 11.58 9.15
N GLU A 372 19.56 11.91 9.24
CA GLU A 372 20.54 11.44 8.25
C GLU A 372 20.68 9.92 8.31
N GLY A 373 20.62 9.27 7.16
CA GLY A 373 20.68 7.81 7.05
C GLY A 373 19.36 7.09 7.35
N LYS A 374 18.35 7.77 7.91
CA LYS A 374 17.03 7.16 8.13
C LYS A 374 16.38 6.78 6.80
N ARG A 375 15.72 5.61 6.76
CA ARG A 375 14.96 5.16 5.60
C ARG A 375 13.88 6.19 5.22
N SER A 376 13.77 6.48 3.93
CA SER A 376 12.74 7.36 3.38
C SER A 376 11.37 6.69 3.37
N GLY A 377 10.31 7.50 3.23
CA GLY A 377 8.91 7.06 3.25
C GLY A 377 8.36 6.92 4.67
N ALA A 378 7.29 6.15 4.80
CA ALA A 378 6.62 5.84 6.07
C ALA A 378 6.14 4.40 6.07
N TYR A 379 5.97 3.81 7.26
CA TYR A 379 5.32 2.52 7.44
C TYR A 379 4.90 2.29 8.88
N SER A 380 3.95 1.38 9.07
CA SER A 380 3.63 0.76 10.37
C SER A 380 4.07 -0.71 10.38
N ASN A 381 4.60 -1.19 11.51
CA ASN A 381 5.08 -2.55 11.71
C ASN A 381 4.46 -3.16 12.97
N GLY A 382 3.56 -4.13 12.78
CA GLY A 382 2.92 -4.91 13.84
C GLY A 382 3.50 -6.32 14.02
N GLY A 383 4.66 -6.63 13.42
CA GLY A 383 5.24 -7.97 13.40
C GLY A 383 5.73 -8.51 14.76
N ALA A 384 5.96 -7.65 15.76
CA ALA A 384 6.23 -8.06 17.12
C ALA A 384 4.90 -8.24 17.89
N TYR A 385 4.24 -9.38 17.71
CA TYR A 385 2.88 -9.65 18.18
C TYR A 385 2.63 -9.36 19.67
N ASP A 386 3.58 -9.68 20.55
CA ASP A 386 3.44 -9.53 22.00
C ASP A 386 3.71 -8.08 22.47
N VAL A 387 4.05 -7.17 21.58
CA VAL A 387 4.31 -5.75 21.85
C VAL A 387 3.36 -4.90 21.00
N HIS A 388 3.31 -3.61 21.25
CA HIS A 388 2.56 -2.69 20.38
C HIS A 388 3.22 -2.57 18.99
N PRO A 389 2.46 -2.16 17.96
CA PRO A 389 3.04 -1.80 16.66
C PRO A 389 3.95 -0.57 16.77
N TYR A 390 4.87 -0.44 15.80
CA TYR A 390 5.75 0.70 15.67
C TYR A 390 5.55 1.39 14.33
N MET A 391 5.85 2.69 14.26
CA MET A 391 5.77 3.48 13.03
C MET A 391 7.08 4.22 12.76
N LEU A 392 7.45 4.29 11.47
CA LEU A 392 8.49 5.17 10.96
C LEU A 392 7.84 6.19 10.05
N ILE A 393 8.11 7.49 10.29
CA ILE A 393 7.62 8.62 9.48
C ILE A 393 8.77 9.60 9.28
N ASN A 394 8.72 10.41 8.23
CA ASN A 394 9.63 11.52 7.97
C ASN A 394 8.86 12.85 7.95
N PHE A 395 8.35 13.27 9.10
CA PHE A 395 7.49 14.43 9.26
C PHE A 395 8.25 15.75 9.05
N MET A 396 7.85 16.53 8.04
CA MET A 396 8.45 17.82 7.65
C MET A 396 7.54 19.02 7.95
N GLY A 397 6.41 18.78 8.61
CA GLY A 397 5.49 19.83 9.02
C GLY A 397 4.47 20.26 7.98
N LYS A 398 4.26 19.52 6.89
CA LYS A 398 3.25 19.85 5.87
C LYS A 398 1.95 19.08 6.11
N TYR A 399 0.85 19.54 5.48
CA TYR A 399 -0.43 18.81 5.54
C TYR A 399 -0.29 17.35 5.05
N ALA A 400 0.51 17.11 4.01
CA ALA A 400 0.77 15.76 3.54
C ALA A 400 1.38 14.85 4.62
N ASP A 401 2.22 15.42 5.51
CA ASP A 401 2.82 14.65 6.62
C ASP A 401 1.79 14.37 7.72
N VAL A 402 0.83 15.29 7.94
CA VAL A 402 -0.32 15.04 8.84
C VAL A 402 -1.20 13.92 8.29
N SER A 403 -1.44 13.90 6.98
CA SER A 403 -2.17 12.83 6.30
C SER A 403 -1.43 11.51 6.40
N THR A 404 -0.11 11.49 6.18
CA THR A 404 0.74 10.30 6.37
C THR A 404 0.69 9.79 7.81
N LEU A 405 0.72 10.68 8.81
CA LEU A 405 0.58 10.30 10.22
C LEU A 405 -0.77 9.63 10.49
N ALA A 406 -1.86 10.16 9.96
CA ALA A 406 -3.19 9.56 10.09
C ALA A 406 -3.27 8.20 9.39
N HIS A 407 -2.66 8.07 8.21
CA HIS A 407 -2.58 6.85 7.42
C HIS A 407 -1.87 5.74 8.20
N GLU A 408 -0.65 5.98 8.64
CA GLU A 408 0.15 4.99 9.37
C GLU A 408 -0.47 4.62 10.73
N LEU A 409 -1.15 5.58 11.37
CA LEU A 409 -1.94 5.28 12.55
C LEU A 409 -3.12 4.34 12.24
N GLY A 410 -3.70 4.39 11.04
CA GLY A 410 -4.72 3.43 10.62
C GLY A 410 -4.19 1.99 10.61
N HIS A 411 -3.04 1.76 9.98
CA HIS A 411 -2.34 0.47 10.01
C HIS A 411 -1.96 0.05 11.43
N THR A 412 -1.42 0.98 12.22
CA THR A 412 -1.06 0.76 13.62
C THR A 412 -2.24 0.29 14.44
N MET A 413 -3.40 0.93 14.29
CA MET A 413 -4.60 0.56 15.00
C MET A 413 -5.15 -0.79 14.56
N GLN A 414 -5.11 -1.10 13.26
CA GLN A 414 -5.52 -2.42 12.77
C GLN A 414 -4.63 -3.52 13.35
N SER A 415 -3.31 -3.35 13.29
CA SER A 415 -2.37 -4.31 13.88
C SER A 415 -2.56 -4.44 15.40
N TYR A 416 -2.74 -3.31 16.11
CA TYR A 416 -2.96 -3.30 17.55
C TYR A 416 -4.23 -4.08 17.96
N PHE A 417 -5.38 -3.77 17.35
CA PHE A 417 -6.63 -4.44 17.68
C PHE A 417 -6.63 -5.90 17.24
N SER A 418 -6.03 -6.22 16.11
CA SER A 418 -5.86 -7.60 15.66
C SER A 418 -5.02 -8.41 16.67
N ASN A 419 -3.81 -7.93 16.99
CA ASN A 419 -2.91 -8.63 17.93
C ASN A 419 -3.50 -8.75 19.34
N LYS A 420 -4.31 -7.78 19.77
CA LYS A 420 -5.00 -7.79 21.06
C LYS A 420 -6.10 -8.85 21.15
N THR A 421 -6.78 -9.14 20.05
CA THR A 421 -8.02 -9.93 20.04
C THR A 421 -7.87 -11.31 19.43
N GLN A 422 -6.95 -11.47 18.47
CA GLN A 422 -6.74 -12.73 17.77
C GLN A 422 -5.53 -13.48 18.35
N PRO A 423 -5.59 -14.80 18.46
CA PRO A 423 -4.40 -15.61 18.69
C PRO A 423 -3.42 -15.43 17.51
N TYR A 424 -2.13 -15.60 17.74
CA TYR A 424 -1.08 -15.33 16.75
C TYR A 424 -1.36 -15.90 15.35
N PRO A 425 -1.81 -17.16 15.17
CA PRO A 425 -2.08 -17.71 13.84
C PRO A 425 -3.14 -16.97 13.03
N LEU A 426 -3.97 -16.17 13.69
CA LEU A 426 -5.07 -15.41 13.09
C LEU A 426 -4.84 -13.88 13.14
N ALA A 427 -3.73 -13.42 13.72
CA ALA A 427 -3.50 -11.99 13.92
C ALA A 427 -3.08 -11.25 12.64
N GLY A 428 -2.33 -11.92 11.75
CA GLY A 428 -1.96 -11.37 10.44
C GLY A 428 -3.18 -11.19 9.54
N TYR A 429 -3.28 -10.07 8.83
CA TYR A 429 -4.39 -9.78 7.92
C TYR A 429 -3.90 -9.66 6.46
N PRO A 430 -4.77 -10.00 5.46
CA PRO A 430 -4.40 -9.96 4.05
C PRO A 430 -4.12 -8.54 3.56
N ILE A 431 -3.20 -8.40 2.60
CA ILE A 431 -2.84 -7.10 1.98
C ILE A 431 -4.06 -6.40 1.36
N PHE A 432 -5.03 -7.14 0.85
CA PHE A 432 -6.27 -6.61 0.27
C PHE A 432 -7.06 -5.72 1.23
N VAL A 433 -6.96 -5.93 2.54
CA VAL A 433 -7.64 -5.13 3.57
C VAL A 433 -6.71 -4.22 4.36
N ALA A 434 -5.41 -4.28 4.11
CA ALA A 434 -4.42 -3.51 4.86
C ALA A 434 -4.63 -2.00 4.70
N GLU A 435 -4.89 -1.54 3.47
CA GLU A 435 -5.08 -0.11 3.18
C GLU A 435 -6.47 0.43 3.59
N VAL A 436 -7.40 -0.43 3.99
CA VAL A 436 -8.74 0.02 4.37
C VAL A 436 -8.69 0.85 5.65
N ALA A 437 -7.90 0.45 6.64
CA ALA A 437 -7.81 1.17 7.90
C ALA A 437 -7.03 2.50 7.76
N SER A 438 -5.98 2.51 6.95
CA SER A 438 -5.16 3.69 6.71
C SER A 438 -5.92 4.77 5.95
N THR A 439 -6.53 4.43 4.82
CA THR A 439 -7.33 5.36 4.00
C THR A 439 -8.63 5.77 4.68
N PHE A 440 -9.18 4.94 5.58
CA PHE A 440 -10.30 5.33 6.43
C PHE A 440 -9.94 6.50 7.37
N ASN A 441 -8.78 6.44 8.01
CA ASN A 441 -8.30 7.54 8.85
C ASN A 441 -8.07 8.83 8.04
N GLU A 442 -7.54 8.72 6.82
CA GLU A 442 -7.39 9.87 5.91
C GLU A 442 -8.74 10.51 5.57
N SER A 443 -9.76 9.67 5.32
CA SER A 443 -11.12 10.14 5.03
C SER A 443 -11.77 10.86 6.22
N LEU A 444 -11.49 10.44 7.45
CA LEU A 444 -11.90 11.16 8.65
C LEU A 444 -11.12 12.48 8.82
N LEU A 445 -9.81 12.43 8.55
CA LEU A 445 -8.92 13.58 8.69
C LEU A 445 -9.36 14.75 7.79
N ILE A 446 -9.55 14.48 6.50
CA ILE A 446 -9.87 15.55 5.54
C ILE A 446 -11.18 16.24 5.90
N ASP A 447 -12.21 15.50 6.28
CA ASP A 447 -13.50 16.10 6.67
C ASP A 447 -13.37 16.93 7.96
N SER A 448 -12.67 16.41 9.00
CA SER A 448 -12.42 17.14 10.25
C SER A 448 -11.63 18.44 10.02
N VAL A 449 -10.67 18.43 9.10
CA VAL A 449 -9.90 19.63 8.77
C VAL A 449 -10.76 20.63 7.99
N LEU A 450 -11.55 20.18 7.01
CA LEU A 450 -12.44 21.02 6.22
C LEU A 450 -13.52 21.70 7.07
N GLU A 451 -14.02 21.06 8.14
CA GLU A 451 -14.97 21.68 9.06
C GLU A 451 -14.40 22.92 9.77
N LYS A 452 -13.10 22.91 10.07
CA LYS A 452 -12.41 23.98 10.81
C LYS A 452 -11.92 25.11 9.90
N ILE A 453 -11.62 24.83 8.63
CA ILE A 453 -11.06 25.79 7.68
C ILE A 453 -12.18 26.60 7.02
N LYS A 454 -12.07 27.94 7.10
CA LYS A 454 -13.04 28.88 6.52
C LYS A 454 -12.50 29.63 5.30
N ASP A 455 -11.18 29.66 5.13
CA ASP A 455 -10.52 30.30 4.00
C ASP A 455 -10.75 29.51 2.71
N ASP A 456 -11.29 30.19 1.69
CA ASP A 456 -11.66 29.58 0.42
C ASP A 456 -10.44 29.00 -0.36
N ASP A 457 -9.26 29.63 -0.26
CA ASP A 457 -8.05 29.15 -0.95
C ASP A 457 -7.55 27.86 -0.32
N THR A 458 -7.50 27.83 1.00
CA THR A 458 -7.12 26.63 1.75
C THR A 458 -8.10 25.49 1.53
N ARG A 459 -9.41 25.79 1.53
CA ARG A 459 -10.44 24.77 1.23
C ARG A 459 -10.28 24.19 -0.18
N LEU A 460 -10.09 25.04 -1.20
CA LEU A 460 -9.85 24.60 -2.57
C LEU A 460 -8.59 23.72 -2.70
N ALA A 461 -7.52 24.07 -1.99
CA ALA A 461 -6.30 23.27 -1.98
C ALA A 461 -6.54 21.85 -1.41
N LEU A 462 -7.24 21.77 -0.26
CA LEU A 462 -7.55 20.49 0.39
C LEU A 462 -8.54 19.65 -0.42
N LEU A 463 -9.61 20.25 -0.94
CA LEU A 463 -10.58 19.58 -1.82
C LEU A 463 -9.91 19.11 -3.10
N GLY A 464 -8.99 19.91 -3.66
CA GLY A 464 -8.17 19.53 -4.81
C GLY A 464 -7.30 18.32 -4.51
N ASN A 465 -6.61 18.29 -3.38
CA ASN A 465 -5.80 17.17 -2.95
C ASN A 465 -6.63 15.89 -2.78
N TYR A 466 -7.84 16.00 -2.25
CA TYR A 466 -8.76 14.86 -2.12
C TYR A 466 -9.16 14.29 -3.49
N LEU A 467 -9.50 15.16 -4.48
CA LEU A 467 -9.78 14.72 -5.84
C LEU A 467 -8.55 14.11 -6.55
N GLU A 468 -7.35 14.65 -6.27
CA GLU A 468 -6.10 14.06 -6.76
C GLU A 468 -5.87 12.66 -6.19
N ASN A 469 -6.21 12.43 -4.92
CA ASN A 469 -6.16 11.10 -4.31
C ASN A 469 -7.14 10.13 -4.99
N ILE A 470 -8.40 10.53 -5.23
CA ILE A 470 -9.37 9.73 -5.99
C ILE A 470 -8.85 9.43 -7.41
N LYS A 471 -8.32 10.43 -8.12
CA LYS A 471 -7.70 10.23 -9.44
C LYS A 471 -6.58 9.20 -9.39
N GLY A 472 -5.65 9.36 -8.45
CA GLY A 472 -4.44 8.54 -8.34
C GLY A 472 -4.72 7.12 -7.86
N THR A 473 -5.62 6.96 -6.89
CA THR A 473 -5.84 5.68 -6.20
C THR A 473 -6.96 4.87 -6.83
N MET A 474 -8.00 5.52 -7.35
CA MET A 474 -9.13 4.80 -7.98
C MET A 474 -8.99 4.74 -9.51
N PHE A 475 -9.06 5.90 -10.21
CA PHE A 475 -9.10 5.90 -11.68
C PHE A 475 -7.80 5.41 -12.31
N ARG A 476 -6.66 5.93 -11.85
CA ARG A 476 -5.36 5.55 -12.41
C ARG A 476 -5.00 4.09 -12.11
N GLN A 477 -5.27 3.61 -10.90
CA GLN A 477 -4.97 2.21 -10.57
C GLN A 477 -5.91 1.25 -11.31
N THR A 478 -7.16 1.63 -11.55
CA THR A 478 -8.07 0.83 -12.39
C THR A 478 -7.66 0.86 -13.86
N GLN A 479 -7.16 2.00 -14.38
CA GLN A 479 -6.56 2.07 -15.71
C GLN A 479 -5.40 1.07 -15.86
N PHE A 480 -4.52 1.00 -14.86
CA PHE A 480 -3.42 0.04 -14.83
C PHE A 480 -3.92 -1.40 -14.73
N ALA A 481 -4.92 -1.65 -13.88
CA ALA A 481 -5.57 -2.96 -13.80
C ALA A 481 -6.20 -3.38 -15.13
N GLU A 482 -6.89 -2.49 -15.83
CA GLU A 482 -7.43 -2.80 -17.16
C GLU A 482 -6.32 -3.11 -18.17
N PHE A 483 -5.22 -2.34 -18.17
CA PHE A 483 -4.08 -2.62 -19.04
C PHE A 483 -3.49 -4.00 -18.77
N GLU A 484 -3.27 -4.34 -17.49
CA GLU A 484 -2.74 -5.63 -17.07
C GLU A 484 -3.66 -6.79 -17.47
N LEU A 485 -4.98 -6.64 -17.26
CA LEU A 485 -5.96 -7.63 -17.69
C LEU A 485 -5.92 -7.87 -19.20
N ARG A 486 -5.96 -6.79 -19.99
CA ARG A 486 -5.96 -6.90 -21.46
C ARG A 486 -4.66 -7.49 -21.99
N MET A 487 -3.52 -7.15 -21.39
CA MET A 487 -2.23 -7.72 -21.74
C MET A 487 -2.21 -9.24 -21.55
N HIS A 488 -2.68 -9.74 -20.41
CA HIS A 488 -2.77 -11.19 -20.14
C HIS A 488 -3.79 -11.89 -21.03
N GLU A 489 -4.93 -11.25 -21.33
CA GLU A 489 -5.92 -11.78 -22.29
C GLU A 489 -5.34 -11.89 -23.71
N MET A 490 -4.54 -10.90 -24.16
CA MET A 490 -3.84 -10.97 -25.45
C MET A 490 -2.88 -12.17 -25.50
N ALA A 491 -2.06 -12.32 -24.48
CA ALA A 491 -1.11 -13.42 -24.40
C ALA A 491 -1.79 -14.80 -24.33
N ALA A 492 -2.88 -14.93 -23.57
CA ALA A 492 -3.67 -16.16 -23.49
C ALA A 492 -4.28 -16.56 -24.83
N LYS A 493 -4.57 -15.59 -25.71
CA LYS A 493 -5.05 -15.78 -27.09
C LYS A 493 -3.91 -16.02 -28.10
N GLY A 494 -2.65 -16.10 -27.65
CA GLY A 494 -1.47 -16.28 -28.50
C GLY A 494 -1.10 -15.03 -29.30
N GLN A 495 -1.59 -13.86 -28.91
CA GLN A 495 -1.17 -12.59 -29.53
C GLN A 495 0.20 -12.15 -28.99
N PRO A 496 1.06 -11.55 -29.82
CA PRO A 496 2.41 -11.20 -29.41
C PRO A 496 2.41 -10.02 -28.41
N ILE A 497 3.16 -10.17 -27.33
CA ILE A 497 3.39 -9.15 -26.31
C ILE A 497 4.69 -8.41 -26.68
N THR A 498 4.61 -7.48 -27.62
CA THR A 498 5.75 -6.64 -28.02
C THR A 498 5.64 -5.24 -27.41
N GLY A 499 6.78 -4.53 -27.30
CA GLY A 499 6.78 -3.15 -26.82
C GLY A 499 5.87 -2.21 -27.63
N ASP A 500 5.73 -2.43 -28.94
CA ASP A 500 4.83 -1.64 -29.79
C ASP A 500 3.35 -2.01 -29.54
N ALA A 501 3.03 -3.30 -29.34
CA ALA A 501 1.68 -3.73 -29.01
C ALA A 501 1.24 -3.20 -27.63
N LEU A 502 2.14 -3.27 -26.65
CA LEU A 502 1.88 -2.73 -25.31
C LEU A 502 1.72 -1.22 -25.32
N ALA A 503 2.56 -0.50 -26.07
CA ALA A 503 2.45 0.95 -26.22
C ALA A 503 1.11 1.36 -26.84
N LYS A 504 0.67 0.65 -27.88
CA LYS A 504 -0.64 0.89 -28.49
C LYS A 504 -1.79 0.62 -27.50
N LEU A 505 -1.79 -0.53 -26.84
CA LEU A 505 -2.81 -0.90 -25.87
C LEU A 505 -2.90 0.13 -24.73
N TYR A 506 -1.74 0.51 -24.17
CA TYR A 506 -1.67 1.48 -23.09
C TYR A 506 -2.19 2.85 -23.49
N LEU A 507 -1.79 3.34 -24.68
CA LEU A 507 -2.24 4.62 -25.19
C LEU A 507 -3.74 4.64 -25.45
N ASP A 508 -4.30 3.59 -26.05
CA ASP A 508 -5.74 3.48 -26.33
C ASP A 508 -6.56 3.52 -25.03
N ILE A 509 -6.13 2.79 -23.99
CA ILE A 509 -6.76 2.81 -22.67
C ILE A 509 -6.63 4.20 -22.03
N THR A 510 -5.44 4.80 -22.08
CA THR A 510 -5.22 6.12 -21.50
C THR A 510 -6.09 7.18 -22.18
N LYS A 511 -6.14 7.20 -23.51
CA LYS A 511 -7.00 8.12 -24.27
C LYS A 511 -8.48 7.97 -23.88
N LYS A 512 -8.96 6.73 -23.70
CA LYS A 512 -10.31 6.45 -23.22
C LYS A 512 -10.57 7.03 -21.83
N TYR A 513 -9.68 6.74 -20.86
CA TYR A 513 -9.87 7.20 -19.48
C TYR A 513 -9.86 8.72 -19.36
N TYR A 514 -9.00 9.40 -20.10
CA TYR A 514 -8.84 10.85 -20.01
C TYR A 514 -9.72 11.65 -21.01
N GLY A 515 -10.53 10.96 -21.81
CA GLY A 515 -11.48 11.61 -22.72
C GLY A 515 -10.79 12.41 -23.83
N ASP A 516 -9.71 11.87 -24.42
CA ASP A 516 -8.96 12.54 -25.49
C ASP A 516 -9.84 12.80 -26.72
N ALA A 517 -10.63 11.80 -27.13
CA ALA A 517 -11.55 11.92 -28.26
C ALA A 517 -12.66 12.95 -28.01
N GLU A 518 -13.06 13.15 -26.76
CA GLU A 518 -14.06 14.12 -26.34
C GLU A 518 -13.47 15.50 -26.06
N GLY A 519 -12.16 15.71 -26.26
CA GLY A 519 -11.48 16.97 -25.99
C GLY A 519 -11.42 17.34 -24.51
N VAL A 520 -11.51 16.37 -23.61
CA VAL A 520 -11.44 16.60 -22.16
C VAL A 520 -10.01 16.82 -21.71
N CYS A 521 -9.10 15.90 -22.07
CA CYS A 521 -7.68 16.00 -21.80
C CYS A 521 -6.89 15.41 -22.96
N ARG A 522 -6.00 16.18 -23.56
CA ARG A 522 -5.11 15.74 -24.62
C ARG A 522 -4.08 14.77 -24.07
N VAL A 523 -4.05 13.55 -24.63
CA VAL A 523 -3.06 12.54 -24.30
C VAL A 523 -2.01 12.49 -25.40
N ASP A 524 -0.84 13.06 -25.12
CA ASP A 524 0.24 13.13 -26.07
C ASP A 524 0.84 11.74 -26.34
N ASP A 525 1.31 11.48 -27.57
CA ASP A 525 1.69 10.15 -28.04
C ASP A 525 2.86 9.52 -27.25
N TYR A 526 3.74 10.34 -26.65
CA TYR A 526 4.82 9.81 -25.80
C TYR A 526 4.32 9.09 -24.55
N ILE A 527 3.08 9.36 -24.11
CA ILE A 527 2.44 8.66 -22.99
C ILE A 527 2.22 7.17 -23.28
N ALA A 528 2.24 6.76 -24.55
CA ALA A 528 2.24 5.37 -24.96
C ALA A 528 3.29 4.50 -24.23
N HIS A 529 4.35 5.11 -23.71
CA HIS A 529 5.47 4.42 -23.08
C HIS A 529 5.43 4.43 -21.55
N GLU A 530 4.39 5.00 -20.92
CA GLU A 530 4.28 5.09 -19.47
C GLU A 530 4.20 3.71 -18.78
N TRP A 531 3.63 2.69 -19.41
CA TRP A 531 3.58 1.33 -18.87
C TRP A 531 4.97 0.78 -18.50
N SER A 532 6.03 1.13 -19.24
CA SER A 532 7.39 0.69 -18.99
C SER A 532 8.04 1.31 -17.74
N PHE A 533 7.41 2.33 -17.17
CA PHE A 533 7.83 3.00 -15.93
C PHE A 533 7.22 2.35 -14.67
N VAL A 534 6.16 1.51 -14.82
CA VAL A 534 5.35 1.01 -13.70
C VAL A 534 5.87 -0.36 -13.22
N PRO A 535 6.61 -0.44 -12.08
CA PRO A 535 7.17 -1.70 -11.61
C PRO A 535 6.11 -2.70 -11.11
N HIS A 536 4.91 -2.23 -10.82
CA HIS A 536 3.82 -3.04 -10.29
C HIS A 536 3.32 -4.10 -11.27
N PHE A 537 3.52 -3.94 -12.58
CA PHE A 537 3.16 -4.95 -13.58
C PHE A 537 4.02 -6.23 -13.52
N TYR A 538 5.07 -6.22 -12.68
CA TYR A 538 5.86 -7.41 -12.32
C TYR A 538 5.37 -8.05 -10.99
N ARG A 539 4.14 -7.71 -10.55
CA ARG A 539 3.46 -8.24 -9.35
C ARG A 539 2.02 -8.63 -9.70
N ASP A 540 1.86 -9.63 -10.46
CA ASP A 540 0.64 -10.30 -10.95
C ASP A 540 -0.69 -9.78 -10.37
N PHE A 541 -1.36 -8.88 -11.10
CA PHE A 541 -2.67 -8.29 -10.72
C PHE A 541 -2.70 -7.65 -9.32
N TYR A 542 -1.65 -6.93 -8.97
CA TYR A 542 -1.56 -6.30 -7.65
C TYR A 542 -2.31 -4.96 -7.54
N VAL A 543 -2.25 -4.12 -8.60
CA VAL A 543 -2.61 -2.69 -8.52
C VAL A 543 -4.10 -2.42 -8.25
N PHE A 544 -5.00 -3.33 -8.60
CA PHE A 544 -6.43 -3.16 -8.36
C PHE A 544 -6.76 -3.04 -6.87
N GLN A 545 -5.92 -3.58 -5.99
CA GLN A 545 -6.11 -3.57 -4.55
C GLN A 545 -6.09 -2.15 -3.97
N TYR A 546 -5.36 -1.22 -4.58
CA TYR A 546 -5.41 0.19 -4.18
C TYR A 546 -6.80 0.78 -4.37
N ALA A 547 -7.41 0.56 -5.54
CA ALA A 547 -8.75 1.07 -5.83
C ALA A 547 -9.83 0.40 -4.96
N THR A 548 -9.76 -0.91 -4.77
CA THR A 548 -10.75 -1.64 -3.95
C THR A 548 -10.66 -1.27 -2.49
N SER A 549 -9.44 -1.15 -1.93
CA SER A 549 -9.25 -0.73 -0.54
C SER A 549 -9.75 0.71 -0.31
N PHE A 550 -9.44 1.62 -1.23
CA PHE A 550 -9.90 3.00 -1.15
C PHE A 550 -11.43 3.10 -1.19
N MET A 551 -12.10 2.42 -2.14
CA MET A 551 -13.56 2.41 -2.22
C MET A 551 -14.21 1.78 -0.99
N ALA A 552 -13.62 0.71 -0.44
CA ALA A 552 -14.11 0.09 0.78
C ALA A 552 -14.01 1.04 1.98
N SER A 553 -12.90 1.74 2.11
CA SER A 553 -12.70 2.72 3.20
C SER A 553 -13.67 3.89 3.11
N GLU A 554 -13.87 4.46 1.90
CA GLU A 554 -14.83 5.54 1.68
C GLU A 554 -16.26 5.13 2.03
N ALA A 555 -16.66 3.91 1.63
CA ALA A 555 -17.98 3.39 1.96
C ALA A 555 -18.19 3.18 3.47
N LEU A 556 -17.15 2.69 4.17
CA LEU A 556 -17.18 2.53 5.63
C LEU A 556 -17.19 3.90 6.34
N ALA A 557 -16.30 4.81 5.92
CA ALA A 557 -16.18 6.14 6.51
C ALA A 557 -17.47 6.95 6.35
N ALA A 558 -18.13 6.88 5.19
CA ALA A 558 -19.40 7.57 4.95
C ALA A 558 -20.49 7.16 5.97
N LYS A 559 -20.58 5.86 6.30
CA LYS A 559 -21.55 5.34 7.27
C LYS A 559 -21.22 5.80 8.70
N VAL A 560 -19.96 5.75 9.09
CA VAL A 560 -19.50 6.18 10.43
C VAL A 560 -19.65 7.69 10.61
N LYS A 561 -19.31 8.48 9.60
CA LYS A 561 -19.47 9.95 9.60
C LYS A 561 -20.95 10.37 9.67
N ALA A 562 -21.85 9.57 9.14
CA ALA A 562 -23.30 9.78 9.28
C ALA A 562 -23.84 9.45 10.69
N GLY A 563 -22.99 9.03 11.63
CA GLY A 563 -23.38 8.69 13.01
C GLY A 563 -23.97 7.29 13.18
N ASP A 564 -23.80 6.40 12.19
CA ASP A 564 -24.25 5.00 12.29
C ASP A 564 -23.40 4.24 13.31
N GLN A 565 -23.92 4.10 14.53
CA GLN A 565 -23.26 3.39 15.64
C GLN A 565 -23.00 1.92 15.29
N SER A 566 -23.90 1.28 14.54
CA SER A 566 -23.72 -0.11 14.11
C SER A 566 -22.58 -0.25 13.09
N ALA A 567 -22.43 0.73 12.17
CA ALA A 567 -21.29 0.77 11.24
C ALA A 567 -19.97 0.94 11.98
N LYS A 568 -19.90 1.82 12.96
CA LYS A 568 -18.73 1.98 13.83
C LYS A 568 -18.36 0.67 14.53
N GLU A 569 -19.34 -0.02 15.13
CA GLU A 569 -19.09 -1.30 15.82
C GLU A 569 -18.63 -2.39 14.85
N ARG A 570 -19.18 -2.45 13.64
CA ARG A 570 -18.72 -3.35 12.59
C ARG A 570 -17.29 -3.04 12.17
N TYR A 571 -16.95 -1.76 12.01
CA TYR A 571 -15.59 -1.34 11.68
C TYR A 571 -14.60 -1.72 12.79
N MET A 572 -14.93 -1.50 14.07
CA MET A 572 -14.05 -1.92 15.18
C MET A 572 -13.86 -3.45 15.21
N ARG A 573 -14.92 -4.24 14.91
CA ARG A 573 -14.79 -5.68 14.75
C ARG A 573 -13.91 -6.07 13.55
N PHE A 574 -13.98 -5.33 12.47
CA PHE A 574 -13.10 -5.52 11.30
C PHE A 574 -11.63 -5.32 11.67
N LEU A 575 -11.28 -4.23 12.37
CA LEU A 575 -9.91 -4.00 12.86
C LEU A 575 -9.41 -5.12 13.78
N SER A 576 -10.32 -5.74 14.50
CA SER A 576 -10.05 -6.80 15.48
C SER A 576 -10.04 -8.21 14.88
N ALA A 577 -10.37 -8.36 13.60
CA ALA A 577 -10.62 -9.67 13.02
C ALA A 577 -9.35 -10.38 12.50
N GLY A 578 -8.27 -9.65 12.26
CA GLY A 578 -7.04 -10.21 11.68
C GLY A 578 -7.30 -10.95 10.39
N GLY A 579 -6.66 -12.11 10.20
CA GLY A 579 -6.83 -13.04 9.09
C GLY A 579 -7.78 -14.20 9.39
N SER A 580 -8.77 -14.01 10.27
CA SER A 580 -9.70 -15.06 10.65
C SER A 580 -10.69 -15.48 9.56
N LYS A 581 -10.76 -14.74 8.46
CA LYS A 581 -11.63 -14.97 7.29
C LYS A 581 -10.96 -14.44 6.02
N TYR A 582 -11.51 -14.80 4.86
CA TYR A 582 -11.11 -14.19 3.59
C TYR A 582 -11.42 -12.69 3.55
N PRO A 583 -10.62 -11.89 2.82
CA PRO A 583 -10.75 -10.43 2.81
C PRO A 583 -12.13 -9.93 2.38
N ILE A 584 -12.77 -10.57 1.41
CA ILE A 584 -14.13 -10.21 0.98
C ILE A 584 -15.14 -10.43 2.09
N ASP A 585 -15.01 -11.50 2.87
CA ASP A 585 -15.91 -11.78 3.99
C ASP A 585 -15.66 -10.84 5.16
N LEU A 586 -14.39 -10.45 5.41
CA LEU A 586 -14.05 -9.42 6.41
C LEU A 586 -14.75 -8.10 6.09
N LEU A 587 -14.68 -7.65 4.83
CA LEU A 587 -15.33 -6.41 4.38
C LEU A 587 -16.85 -6.51 4.41
N ARG A 588 -17.42 -7.65 3.97
CA ARG A 588 -18.86 -7.90 4.03
C ARG A 588 -19.38 -7.84 5.47
N ASN A 589 -18.64 -8.43 6.42
CA ASN A 589 -18.97 -8.35 7.84
C ASN A 589 -18.83 -6.92 8.40
N ALA A 590 -17.94 -6.11 7.85
CA ALA A 590 -17.84 -4.68 8.16
C ALA A 590 -18.99 -3.86 7.57
N GLY A 591 -19.76 -4.41 6.62
CA GLY A 591 -20.90 -3.77 5.98
C GLY A 591 -20.61 -3.19 4.59
N VAL A 592 -19.57 -3.71 3.91
CA VAL A 592 -19.20 -3.35 2.54
C VAL A 592 -19.02 -4.61 1.72
N ASP A 593 -19.84 -4.79 0.69
CA ASP A 593 -19.74 -5.93 -0.23
C ASP A 593 -19.04 -5.52 -1.54
N MET A 594 -17.77 -5.89 -1.67
CA MET A 594 -16.96 -5.60 -2.86
C MET A 594 -17.40 -6.35 -4.13
N THR A 595 -18.37 -7.27 -4.03
CA THR A 595 -18.97 -7.94 -5.19
C THR A 595 -20.13 -7.15 -5.80
N THR A 596 -20.44 -5.96 -5.25
CA THR A 596 -21.51 -5.05 -5.72
C THR A 596 -20.92 -3.73 -6.21
N ASP A 597 -21.74 -2.89 -6.83
CA ASP A 597 -21.33 -1.55 -7.27
C ASP A 597 -21.42 -0.50 -6.13
N GLU A 598 -22.02 -0.82 -4.96
CA GLU A 598 -22.26 0.14 -3.85
C GLU A 598 -21.00 0.91 -3.41
N PRO A 599 -19.82 0.27 -3.17
CA PRO A 599 -18.63 0.99 -2.75
C PRO A 599 -18.14 2.02 -3.78
N LEU A 600 -18.23 1.67 -5.07
CA LEU A 600 -17.90 2.57 -6.16
C LEU A 600 -18.88 3.76 -6.23
N ASP A 601 -20.18 3.48 -6.18
CA ASP A 601 -21.23 4.50 -6.27
C ASP A 601 -21.12 5.51 -5.12
N LEU A 602 -20.81 5.06 -3.90
CA LEU A 602 -20.57 5.94 -2.75
C LEU A 602 -19.32 6.81 -2.96
N THR A 603 -18.24 6.25 -3.51
CA THR A 603 -17.02 7.00 -3.83
C THR A 603 -17.29 8.07 -4.90
N ILE A 604 -18.00 7.72 -5.96
CA ILE A 604 -18.39 8.67 -7.03
C ILE A 604 -19.31 9.76 -6.49
N LYS A 605 -20.25 9.42 -5.60
CA LYS A 605 -21.11 10.41 -4.93
C LYS A 605 -20.29 11.40 -4.11
N THR A 606 -19.31 10.92 -3.35
CA THR A 606 -18.38 11.78 -2.59
C THR A 606 -17.57 12.67 -3.53
N MET A 607 -17.03 12.12 -4.61
CA MET A 607 -16.30 12.89 -5.62
C MET A 607 -17.15 14.03 -6.21
N ASN A 608 -18.40 13.75 -6.55
CA ASN A 608 -19.32 14.77 -7.09
C ASN A 608 -19.59 15.85 -6.06
N ARG A 609 -19.86 15.51 -4.79
CA ARG A 609 -20.07 16.48 -3.69
C ARG A 609 -18.87 17.41 -3.52
N VAL A 610 -17.65 16.86 -3.58
CA VAL A 610 -16.42 17.65 -3.49
C VAL A 610 -16.30 18.63 -4.67
N MET A 611 -16.60 18.19 -5.89
CA MET A 611 -16.60 19.07 -7.06
C MET A 611 -17.67 20.16 -6.98
N ASP A 612 -18.89 19.86 -6.49
CA ASP A 612 -19.96 20.85 -6.28
C ASP A 612 -19.51 21.95 -5.30
N GLU A 613 -18.83 21.58 -4.22
CA GLU A 613 -18.27 22.53 -3.26
C GLU A 613 -17.18 23.41 -3.89
N MET A 614 -16.23 22.82 -4.63
CA MET A 614 -15.19 23.57 -5.33
C MET A 614 -15.79 24.55 -6.35
N GLU A 615 -16.78 24.11 -7.12
CA GLU A 615 -17.48 24.98 -8.09
C GLU A 615 -18.20 26.13 -7.39
N THR A 616 -18.79 25.89 -6.24
CA THR A 616 -19.44 26.92 -5.41
C THR A 616 -18.44 27.96 -4.91
N ILE A 617 -17.27 27.54 -4.44
CA ILE A 617 -16.19 28.44 -4.01
C ILE A 617 -15.69 29.27 -5.20
N LEU A 618 -15.43 28.62 -6.35
CA LEU A 618 -14.94 29.29 -7.55
C LEU A 618 -15.95 30.32 -8.11
N ALA A 619 -17.26 30.08 -7.95
CA ALA A 619 -18.29 31.01 -8.39
C ALA A 619 -18.33 32.32 -7.59
N ARG A 620 -17.88 32.30 -6.32
CA ARG A 620 -17.80 33.46 -5.44
C ARG A 620 -16.58 34.35 -5.72
N ARG A 621 -15.57 33.84 -6.44
CA ARG A 621 -14.36 34.62 -6.75
C ARG A 621 -14.63 35.68 -7.81
N PRO A 622 -14.07 36.90 -7.66
CA PRO A 622 -14.16 37.94 -8.67
C PRO A 622 -13.55 37.49 -9.99
N ALA A 623 -14.10 37.97 -11.12
CA ALA A 623 -13.63 37.60 -12.45
C ALA A 623 -12.14 37.96 -12.70
N THR A 624 -11.57 38.88 -11.93
CA THR A 624 -10.14 39.28 -12.01
C THR A 624 -9.19 38.36 -11.24
N ALA A 625 -9.71 37.40 -10.47
CA ALA A 625 -8.93 36.41 -9.72
C ALA A 625 -9.14 34.97 -10.25
N ARG A 626 -9.76 34.83 -11.44
CA ARG A 626 -10.03 33.55 -12.11
C ARG A 626 -8.92 33.16 -13.05
#